data_48fc1ff7b0cc4a5bbd3a31912e7264c0
#
_entry.id   48fc1ff7b0cc4a5bbd3a31912e7264c0
#
_cell.length_a   1.000
_cell.length_b   1.000
_cell.length_c   1.000
_cell.angle_alpha   90.00
_cell.angle_beta   90.00
_cell.angle_gamma   90.00
#
_symmetry.space_group_name_H-M   'P 1'
#
loop_
_entity.id
_entity.type
_entity.pdbx_description
1 polymer ?
#
loop_
_entity_poly.entity_id
_entity_poly.type
_entity_poly.pdbx_seq_one_letter_code
_entity_poly.pdbx_strand_id
1 'polypeptide(L)'
;MPKLFLDCDGVLADFDAGAREVLGGMNPKQFEDRYSKREFWRRLATTPDFYNTLPLMPDAQILFDAVEHLRPTILTGLPLGTWAAPQKVAWAERHFPGTPIITCMARDKYRYMGKGDVLVDDREQHRDKWEDAGGIFVTHKNAERSLAALREIFPSIEG
;
A
#
# COMPACT_ATOMS: atom_id res chain seq x y z
N MET A 1 -4.24 -3.35 22.59
CA MET A 1 -3.58 -2.38 21.69
C MET A 1 -3.93 -2.68 20.25
N PRO A 2 -4.49 -1.72 19.50
CA PRO A 2 -4.73 -1.94 18.06
C PRO A 2 -3.43 -2.16 17.31
N LYS A 3 -3.49 -2.99 16.29
CA LYS A 3 -2.40 -3.15 15.35
C LYS A 3 -2.56 -2.11 14.23
N LEU A 4 -1.42 -1.68 13.69
CA LEU A 4 -1.38 -0.77 12.55
C LEU A 4 -0.97 -1.54 11.30
N PHE A 5 -1.78 -1.43 10.25
CA PHE A 5 -1.48 -1.95 8.94
C PHE A 5 -1.31 -0.79 7.96
N LEU A 6 -0.31 -0.88 7.12
CA LEU A 6 -0.04 0.10 6.06
C LEU A 6 -0.15 -0.58 4.72
N ASP A 7 -0.96 -0.01 3.80
CA ASP A 7 -0.93 -0.42 2.40
C ASP A 7 0.43 -0.09 1.81
N CYS A 8 0.80 -0.75 0.73
CA CYS A 8 2.07 -0.51 0.05
C CYS A 8 1.91 0.52 -1.08
N ASP A 9 1.22 0.14 -2.15
CA ASP A 9 1.09 1.02 -3.32
C ASP A 9 0.26 2.25 -2.99
N GLY A 10 0.81 3.43 -3.28
CA GLY A 10 0.14 4.71 -3.02
C GLY A 10 0.32 5.23 -1.60
N VAL A 11 0.89 4.44 -0.69
CA VAL A 11 1.20 4.83 0.70
C VAL A 11 2.70 4.85 0.91
N LEU A 12 3.38 3.75 0.63
CA LEU A 12 4.83 3.61 0.78
C LEU A 12 5.54 3.59 -0.57
N ALA A 13 5.02 2.83 -1.54
CA ALA A 13 5.59 2.68 -2.88
C ALA A 13 4.84 3.58 -3.86
N ASP A 14 5.59 4.27 -4.73
CA ASP A 14 5.03 5.14 -5.76
C ASP A 14 4.73 4.32 -7.02
N PHE A 15 3.61 3.60 -6.97
CA PHE A 15 3.14 2.78 -8.08
C PHE A 15 2.92 3.62 -9.35
N ASP A 16 2.32 4.81 -9.21
CA ASP A 16 2.03 5.67 -10.35
C ASP A 16 3.30 6.07 -11.09
N ALA A 17 4.32 6.51 -10.37
CA ALA A 17 5.59 6.89 -10.95
C ALA A 17 6.27 5.71 -11.66
N GLY A 18 6.29 4.54 -11.03
CA GLY A 18 6.87 3.34 -11.62
C GLY A 18 6.12 2.88 -12.86
N ALA A 19 4.78 2.91 -12.81
CA ALA A 19 3.96 2.54 -13.96
C ALA A 19 4.18 3.48 -15.14
N ARG A 20 4.27 4.79 -14.91
CA ARG A 20 4.51 5.77 -15.98
C ARG A 20 5.78 5.47 -16.77
N GLU A 21 6.83 5.03 -16.11
CA GLU A 21 8.10 4.70 -16.77
C GLU A 21 7.94 3.58 -17.81
N VAL A 22 7.11 2.58 -17.51
CA VAL A 22 6.92 1.43 -18.41
C VAL A 22 5.73 1.62 -19.35
N LEU A 23 4.94 2.66 -19.16
CA LEU A 23 3.76 2.97 -19.98
C LEU A 23 3.99 4.15 -20.94
N GLY A 24 5.25 4.49 -21.19
CA GLY A 24 5.58 5.57 -22.13
C GLY A 24 5.21 6.96 -21.64
N GLY A 25 5.20 7.17 -20.32
CA GLY A 25 4.85 8.46 -19.70
C GLY A 25 3.37 8.63 -19.40
N MET A 26 2.51 7.71 -19.86
CA MET A 26 1.09 7.74 -19.53
C MET A 26 0.86 7.31 -18.09
N ASN A 27 -0.13 7.93 -17.42
CA ASN A 27 -0.58 7.39 -16.14
C ASN A 27 -1.44 6.13 -16.39
N PRO A 28 -1.71 5.32 -15.34
CA PRO A 28 -2.48 4.09 -15.53
C PRO A 28 -3.83 4.28 -16.21
N LYS A 29 -4.59 5.30 -15.82
CA LYS A 29 -5.91 5.56 -16.41
C LYS A 29 -5.80 5.93 -17.89
N GLN A 30 -4.85 6.78 -18.26
CA GLN A 30 -4.65 7.15 -19.66
C GLN A 30 -4.31 5.93 -20.51
N PHE A 31 -3.46 5.05 -20.00
CA PHE A 31 -3.08 3.83 -20.70
C PHE A 31 -4.25 2.88 -20.85
N GLU A 32 -5.03 2.66 -19.77
CA GLU A 32 -6.22 1.80 -19.82
C GLU A 32 -7.25 2.32 -20.81
N ASP A 33 -7.48 3.64 -20.84
CA ASP A 33 -8.44 4.26 -21.75
C ASP A 33 -8.00 4.13 -23.22
N ARG A 34 -6.69 4.22 -23.47
CA ARG A 34 -6.16 4.12 -24.83
C ARG A 34 -6.05 2.68 -25.34
N TYR A 35 -5.67 1.75 -24.49
CA TYR A 35 -5.45 0.34 -24.87
C TYR A 35 -6.49 -0.57 -24.24
N SER A 36 -6.30 -0.95 -22.99
CA SER A 36 -7.26 -1.70 -22.17
C SER A 36 -6.66 -1.96 -20.78
N LYS A 37 -7.51 -2.35 -19.85
CA LYS A 37 -7.07 -2.80 -18.52
C LYS A 37 -6.23 -4.07 -18.63
N ARG A 38 -6.61 -4.98 -19.52
CA ARG A 38 -5.86 -6.23 -19.76
C ARG A 38 -4.45 -5.93 -20.27
N GLU A 39 -4.29 -5.03 -21.22
CA GLU A 39 -2.98 -4.65 -21.77
C GLU A 39 -2.13 -3.94 -20.73
N PHE A 40 -2.74 -3.10 -19.89
CA PHE A 40 -2.07 -2.45 -18.77
C PHE A 40 -1.39 -3.50 -17.87
N TRP A 41 -2.17 -4.47 -17.38
CA TRP A 41 -1.63 -5.49 -16.48
C TRP A 41 -0.63 -6.41 -17.17
N ARG A 42 -0.86 -6.71 -18.46
CA ARG A 42 0.11 -7.49 -19.25
C ARG A 42 1.45 -6.77 -19.32
N ARG A 43 1.42 -5.48 -19.56
CA ARG A 43 2.64 -4.67 -19.67
C ARG A 43 3.42 -4.68 -18.36
N LEU A 44 2.75 -4.51 -17.24
CA LEU A 44 3.39 -4.54 -15.93
C LEU A 44 3.93 -5.94 -15.60
N ALA A 45 3.14 -6.97 -15.87
CA ALA A 45 3.53 -8.36 -15.58
C ALA A 45 4.75 -8.82 -16.39
N THR A 46 4.93 -8.28 -17.60
CA THR A 46 6.06 -8.62 -18.48
C THR A 46 7.27 -7.71 -18.29
N THR A 47 7.15 -6.66 -17.49
CA THR A 47 8.28 -5.80 -17.12
C THR A 47 9.08 -6.51 -16.02
N PRO A 48 10.39 -6.78 -16.26
CA PRO A 48 11.19 -7.50 -15.27
C PRO A 48 11.19 -6.78 -13.92
N ASP A 49 10.86 -7.52 -12.87
CA ASP A 49 10.93 -7.08 -11.48
C ASP A 49 10.21 -5.75 -11.17
N PHE A 50 9.08 -5.53 -11.84
CA PHE A 50 8.37 -4.24 -11.82
C PHE A 50 8.15 -3.70 -10.40
N TYR A 51 7.50 -4.49 -9.53
CA TYR A 51 7.19 -4.01 -8.18
C TYR A 51 8.44 -3.77 -7.33
N ASN A 52 9.47 -4.57 -7.49
CA ASN A 52 10.71 -4.39 -6.73
C ASN A 52 11.44 -3.10 -7.10
N THR A 53 11.21 -2.57 -8.31
CA THR A 53 11.87 -1.35 -8.78
C THR A 53 11.12 -0.06 -8.45
N LEU A 54 9.94 -0.14 -7.82
CA LEU A 54 9.15 1.05 -7.52
C LEU A 54 9.90 2.00 -6.58
N PRO A 55 9.86 3.32 -6.86
CA PRO A 55 10.41 4.28 -5.91
C PRO A 55 9.51 4.39 -4.68
N LEU A 56 10.06 4.93 -3.60
CA LEU A 56 9.27 5.30 -2.43
C LEU A 56 8.38 6.50 -2.77
N MET A 57 7.19 6.56 -2.15
CA MET A 57 6.43 7.80 -2.15
C MET A 57 7.29 8.91 -1.52
N PRO A 58 7.15 10.15 -1.99
CA PRO A 58 8.00 11.25 -1.49
C PRO A 58 7.98 11.43 0.03
N ASP A 59 6.86 11.11 0.67
CA ASP A 59 6.67 11.25 2.12
C ASP A 59 6.60 9.92 2.87
N ALA A 60 6.93 8.80 2.20
CA ALA A 60 6.84 7.47 2.80
C ALA A 60 7.71 7.33 4.04
N GLN A 61 8.94 7.87 4.00
CA GLN A 61 9.85 7.74 5.11
C GLN A 61 9.39 8.56 6.32
N ILE A 62 8.78 9.72 6.07
CA ILE A 62 8.19 10.56 7.13
C ILE A 62 7.09 9.79 7.85
N LEU A 63 6.19 9.18 7.08
CA LEU A 63 5.11 8.36 7.64
C LEU A 63 5.68 7.20 8.44
N PHE A 64 6.56 6.42 7.83
CA PHE A 64 7.07 5.20 8.44
C PHE A 64 7.86 5.50 9.72
N ASP A 65 8.74 6.48 9.70
CA ASP A 65 9.54 6.84 10.88
C ASP A 65 8.66 7.25 12.06
N ALA A 66 7.55 7.92 11.79
CA ALA A 66 6.64 8.36 12.84
C ALA A 66 5.87 7.21 13.49
N VAL A 67 5.68 6.08 12.79
CA VAL A 67 4.89 4.94 13.28
C VAL A 67 5.70 3.67 13.51
N GLU A 68 6.99 3.69 13.21
CA GLU A 68 7.85 2.50 13.32
C GLU A 68 7.81 1.86 14.71
N HIS A 69 7.74 2.67 15.76
CA HIS A 69 7.66 2.20 17.15
C HIS A 69 6.39 1.40 17.43
N LEU A 70 5.36 1.56 16.61
CA LEU A 70 4.12 0.78 16.72
C LEU A 70 4.23 -0.58 16.04
N ARG A 71 5.36 -0.87 15.40
CA ARG A 71 5.64 -2.11 14.68
C ARG A 71 4.55 -2.44 13.64
N PRO A 72 4.35 -1.56 12.66
CA PRO A 72 3.32 -1.79 11.65
C PRO A 72 3.60 -3.01 10.79
N THR A 73 2.54 -3.57 10.23
CA THR A 73 2.61 -4.61 9.21
C THR A 73 2.18 -4.01 7.87
N ILE A 74 2.95 -4.27 6.82
CA ILE A 74 2.54 -3.87 5.47
C ILE A 74 1.52 -4.89 4.99
N LEU A 75 0.36 -4.43 4.54
CA LEU A 75 -0.73 -5.27 4.05
C LEU A 75 -1.10 -4.81 2.65
N THR A 76 -0.70 -5.58 1.65
CA THR A 76 -0.76 -5.15 0.26
C THR A 76 -1.59 -6.09 -0.62
N GLY A 77 -2.40 -5.49 -1.51
CA GLY A 77 -3.19 -6.23 -2.48
C GLY A 77 -2.37 -6.67 -3.68
N LEU A 78 -2.72 -7.83 -4.22
CA LEU A 78 -2.05 -8.42 -5.38
C LEU A 78 -2.90 -8.30 -6.65
N PRO A 79 -2.28 -8.10 -7.82
CA PRO A 79 -2.95 -8.34 -9.09
C PRO A 79 -3.11 -9.85 -9.31
N LEU A 80 -3.84 -10.23 -10.35
CA LEU A 80 -3.97 -11.63 -10.71
C LEU A 80 -2.62 -12.25 -11.06
N GLY A 81 -2.48 -13.53 -10.79
CA GLY A 81 -1.24 -14.28 -11.04
C GLY A 81 -0.33 -14.31 -9.83
N THR A 82 0.83 -14.93 -10.00
CA THR A 82 1.79 -15.16 -8.90
C THR A 82 3.05 -14.32 -9.01
N TRP A 83 3.11 -13.44 -10.01
CA TRP A 83 4.33 -12.70 -10.34
C TRP A 83 4.66 -11.56 -9.36
N ALA A 84 3.64 -10.93 -8.77
CA ALA A 84 3.82 -9.72 -7.98
C ALA A 84 4.26 -9.97 -6.53
N ALA A 85 3.77 -11.03 -5.91
CA ALA A 85 4.01 -11.26 -4.48
C ALA A 85 5.51 -11.30 -4.11
N PRO A 86 6.35 -12.11 -4.78
CA PRO A 86 7.78 -12.12 -4.41
C PRO A 86 8.47 -10.80 -4.65
N GLN A 87 8.05 -10.03 -5.65
CA GLN A 87 8.61 -8.72 -5.93
C GLN A 87 8.27 -7.71 -4.83
N LYS A 88 7.03 -7.74 -4.35
CA LYS A 88 6.59 -6.87 -3.25
C LYS A 88 7.30 -7.19 -1.95
N VAL A 89 7.50 -8.48 -1.66
CA VAL A 89 8.23 -8.92 -0.48
C VAL A 89 9.68 -8.43 -0.53
N ALA A 90 10.35 -8.58 -1.68
CA ALA A 90 11.71 -8.11 -1.87
C ALA A 90 11.82 -6.59 -1.73
N TRP A 91 10.85 -5.86 -2.25
CA TRP A 91 10.79 -4.40 -2.13
C TRP A 91 10.71 -3.98 -0.66
N ALA A 92 9.81 -4.60 0.11
CA ALA A 92 9.63 -4.27 1.51
C ALA A 92 10.88 -4.60 2.34
N GLU A 93 11.52 -5.73 2.08
CA GLU A 93 12.74 -6.11 2.78
C GLU A 93 13.87 -5.11 2.52
N ARG A 94 13.97 -4.59 1.29
CA ARG A 94 15.01 -3.63 0.93
C ARG A 94 14.77 -2.25 1.55
N HIS A 95 13.53 -1.76 1.55
CA HIS A 95 13.19 -0.41 2.02
C HIS A 95 12.84 -0.33 3.49
N PHE A 96 12.23 -1.38 4.04
CA PHE A 96 11.77 -1.44 5.42
C PHE A 96 12.16 -2.77 6.06
N PRO A 97 13.47 -3.04 6.17
CA PRO A 97 13.95 -4.32 6.68
C PRO A 97 13.38 -4.63 8.07
N GLY A 98 12.97 -5.87 8.28
CA GLY A 98 12.38 -6.30 9.54
C GLY A 98 10.90 -6.00 9.70
N THR A 99 10.28 -5.29 8.76
CA THR A 99 8.84 -5.01 8.78
C THR A 99 8.09 -6.18 8.15
N PRO A 100 7.12 -6.80 8.86
CA PRO A 100 6.33 -7.87 8.27
C PRO A 100 5.51 -7.35 7.08
N ILE A 101 5.39 -8.19 6.06
CA ILE A 101 4.53 -7.90 4.91
C ILE A 101 3.60 -9.08 4.66
N ILE A 102 2.31 -8.77 4.47
CA ILE A 102 1.29 -9.73 4.10
C ILE A 102 0.81 -9.37 2.70
N THR A 103 0.86 -10.33 1.79
CA THR A 103 0.33 -10.18 0.43
C THR A 103 -0.97 -10.98 0.32
N CYS A 104 -2.01 -10.36 -0.22
CA CYS A 104 -3.31 -10.99 -0.37
C CYS A 104 -4.09 -10.26 -1.47
N MET A 105 -5.26 -10.79 -1.84
CA MET A 105 -6.16 -10.02 -2.69
C MET A 105 -6.70 -8.83 -1.88
N ALA A 106 -6.82 -7.67 -2.51
CA ALA A 106 -7.24 -6.45 -1.82
C ALA A 106 -8.58 -6.64 -1.07
N ARG A 107 -9.52 -7.38 -1.67
CA ARG A 107 -10.82 -7.67 -1.05
C ARG A 107 -10.73 -8.51 0.21
N ASP A 108 -9.61 -9.19 0.45
CA ASP A 108 -9.41 -10.10 1.57
C ASP A 108 -8.61 -9.49 2.72
N LYS A 109 -8.19 -8.22 2.60
CA LYS A 109 -7.41 -7.55 3.66
C LYS A 109 -8.07 -7.65 5.03
N TYR A 110 -9.40 -7.50 5.09
CA TYR A 110 -10.15 -7.55 6.35
C TYR A 110 -9.98 -8.86 7.12
N ARG A 111 -9.58 -9.94 6.44
CA ARG A 111 -9.40 -11.26 7.07
C ARG A 111 -8.17 -11.33 7.98
N TYR A 112 -7.27 -10.36 7.90
CA TYR A 112 -6.02 -10.34 8.65
C TYR A 112 -6.07 -9.47 9.89
N MET A 113 -7.20 -8.78 10.12
CA MET A 113 -7.34 -7.83 11.22
C MET A 113 -8.09 -8.41 12.41
N GLY A 114 -7.83 -7.85 13.59
CA GLY A 114 -8.65 -7.99 14.76
C GLY A 114 -9.46 -6.71 15.01
N LYS A 115 -10.45 -6.80 15.90
CA LYS A 115 -11.29 -5.65 16.22
C LYS A 115 -10.45 -4.47 16.72
N GLY A 116 -10.71 -3.31 16.16
CA GLY A 116 -10.00 -2.08 16.50
C GLY A 116 -8.72 -1.85 15.69
N ASP A 117 -8.28 -2.81 14.91
CA ASP A 117 -7.06 -2.64 14.11
C ASP A 117 -7.24 -1.57 13.03
N VAL A 118 -6.15 -0.90 12.71
CA VAL A 118 -6.14 0.29 11.84
C VAL A 118 -5.48 -0.04 10.52
N LEU A 119 -6.10 0.36 9.41
CA LEU A 119 -5.51 0.28 8.08
C LEU A 119 -5.39 1.68 7.47
N VAL A 120 -4.19 2.01 7.02
CA VAL A 120 -3.92 3.20 6.22
C VAL A 120 -3.84 2.76 4.75
N ASP A 121 -4.77 3.23 3.93
CA ASP A 121 -4.88 2.82 2.53
C ASP A 121 -5.32 4.01 1.68
N ASP A 122 -4.75 4.15 0.49
CA ASP A 122 -5.09 5.24 -0.43
C ASP A 122 -6.39 5.00 -1.21
N ARG A 123 -6.88 3.76 -1.23
CA ARG A 123 -8.11 3.38 -1.93
C ARG A 123 -9.20 2.98 -0.93
N GLU A 124 -10.40 3.53 -1.15
CA GLU A 124 -11.55 3.27 -0.29
C GLU A 124 -12.44 2.14 -0.78
N GLN A 125 -12.04 1.44 -1.85
CA GLN A 125 -12.85 0.39 -2.48
C GLN A 125 -13.31 -0.69 -1.51
N HIS A 126 -12.47 -1.08 -0.55
CA HIS A 126 -12.79 -2.12 0.43
C HIS A 126 -12.87 -1.59 1.86
N ARG A 127 -13.05 -0.28 2.01
CA ARG A 127 -13.20 0.38 3.32
C ARG A 127 -14.32 -0.25 4.14
N ASP A 128 -15.48 -0.46 3.52
CA ASP A 128 -16.65 -1.00 4.23
C ASP A 128 -16.37 -2.38 4.82
N LYS A 129 -15.64 -3.24 4.11
CA LYS A 129 -15.29 -4.57 4.62
C LYS A 129 -14.42 -4.47 5.87
N TRP A 130 -13.48 -3.54 5.87
CA TRP A 130 -12.60 -3.32 7.01
C TRP A 130 -13.38 -2.80 8.22
N GLU A 131 -14.22 -1.80 8.00
CA GLU A 131 -15.02 -1.20 9.06
C GLU A 131 -16.10 -2.15 9.58
N ASP A 132 -16.76 -2.89 8.71
CA ASP A 132 -17.76 -3.89 9.10
C ASP A 132 -17.16 -5.01 9.95
N ALA A 133 -15.89 -5.34 9.75
CA ALA A 133 -15.17 -6.30 10.56
C ALA A 133 -14.72 -5.75 11.91
N GLY A 134 -14.99 -4.47 12.18
CA GLY A 134 -14.67 -3.81 13.45
C GLY A 134 -13.37 -3.02 13.47
N GLY A 135 -12.78 -2.77 12.30
CA GLY A 135 -11.54 -2.02 12.16
C GLY A 135 -11.76 -0.53 11.94
N ILE A 136 -10.66 0.21 11.99
CA ILE A 136 -10.61 1.64 11.73
C ILE A 136 -9.85 1.84 10.41
N PHE A 137 -10.45 2.60 9.50
CA PHE A 137 -9.85 2.87 8.18
C PHE A 137 -9.41 4.33 8.11
N VAL A 138 -8.16 4.55 7.73
CA VAL A 138 -7.62 5.89 7.49
C VAL A 138 -7.33 6.02 6.00
N THR A 139 -8.09 6.87 5.32
CA THR A 139 -7.86 7.13 3.90
C THR A 139 -6.61 7.98 3.74
N HIS A 140 -5.61 7.40 3.07
CA HIS A 140 -4.32 8.07 2.89
C HIS A 140 -4.36 9.05 1.71
N LYS A 141 -4.04 10.30 1.98
CA LYS A 141 -3.83 11.34 0.97
C LYS A 141 -2.36 11.77 0.95
N ASN A 142 -1.78 11.94 2.12
CA ASN A 142 -0.36 12.23 2.33
C ASN A 142 -0.01 11.86 3.77
N ALA A 143 1.29 11.88 4.09
CA ALA A 143 1.78 11.52 5.42
C ALA A 143 1.22 12.44 6.50
N GLU A 144 1.20 13.75 6.25
CA GLU A 144 0.73 14.74 7.23
C GLU A 144 -0.71 14.45 7.68
N ARG A 145 -1.61 14.22 6.71
CA ARG A 145 -3.02 13.93 7.00
C ARG A 145 -3.20 12.59 7.70
N SER A 146 -2.51 11.57 7.24
CA SER A 146 -2.59 10.25 7.87
C SER A 146 -2.08 10.29 9.29
N LEU A 147 -0.96 10.97 9.54
CA LEU A 147 -0.40 11.11 10.88
C LEU A 147 -1.34 11.88 11.82
N ALA A 148 -2.01 12.91 11.31
CA ALA A 148 -3.00 13.65 12.11
C ALA A 148 -4.13 12.71 12.58
N ALA A 149 -4.65 11.88 11.67
CA ALA A 149 -5.68 10.89 12.03
C ALA A 149 -5.13 9.82 12.97
N LEU A 150 -3.92 9.33 12.72
CA LEU A 150 -3.32 8.28 13.54
C LEU A 150 -2.99 8.73 14.96
N ARG A 151 -2.66 9.99 15.17
CA ARG A 151 -2.40 10.54 16.51
C ARG A 151 -3.61 10.47 17.41
N GLU A 152 -4.81 10.57 16.86
CA GLU A 152 -6.05 10.42 17.63
C GLU A 152 -6.23 8.99 18.13
N ILE A 153 -5.67 8.01 17.42
CA ILE A 153 -5.79 6.59 17.76
C ILE A 153 -4.58 6.13 18.59
N PHE A 154 -3.39 6.61 18.22
CA PHE A 154 -2.11 6.26 18.83
C PHE A 154 -1.42 7.52 19.37
N PRO A 155 -1.75 7.93 20.61
CA PRO A 155 -1.17 9.15 21.18
C PRO A 155 0.36 9.16 21.30
N SER A 156 0.99 7.98 21.21
CA SER A 156 2.46 7.89 21.24
C SER A 156 3.16 8.44 20.00
N ILE A 157 2.41 8.71 18.92
CA ILE A 157 2.98 9.33 17.73
C ILE A 157 3.28 10.80 18.04
N GLU A 158 4.54 11.20 17.87
CA GLU A 158 4.96 12.56 18.15
C GLU A 158 4.32 13.56 17.17
N GLY A 159 3.97 14.71 17.69
CA GLY A 159 3.33 15.77 16.92
C GLY A 159 4.29 16.74 16.26
#